data_129e873b6f2a5f0f4881c94e991b10e4
#
_entry.id   129e873b6f2a5f0f4881c94e991b10e4
#
_cell.length_a   1.000
_cell.length_b   1.000
_cell.length_c   1.000
_cell.angle_alpha   90.00
_cell.angle_beta   90.00
_cell.angle_gamma   90.00
#
_symmetry.space_group_name_H-M   'P 1'
#
loop_
_entity.id
_entity.type
_entity.pdbx_description
1 polymer ?
#
loop_
_entity_poly.entity_id
_entity_poly.type
_entity_poly.pdbx_seq_one_letter_code
_entity_poly.pdbx_strand_id
1 'polypeptide(L)'
;MSAEDIRHIKAVMFDFYGTVVDMQGGLTRAIAPYLESKGYTENPPGRLVTWWRRTHFENSMIDALAHRDHTPYRQIGFEAVDYTLERAGIVHTDDEVRELVSEITRLDPFPDVVQALGDMKEQGLGLYILSNGDPDMLAAGVHYSGTCELWDRVISVAEADSFKPHRTTYQTAASLIGLGRQDILFVANHAFDCIGAKAAGLRSAFIDRRKRPFGNARYPADLTVSDMAELASVLKRVIPG
;
A
#
# COMPACT_ATOMS: atom_id res chain seq x y z
N MET A 1 11.54 6.44 -21.12
CA MET A 1 10.43 5.70 -21.74
C MET A 1 9.37 6.72 -22.10
N SER A 2 8.77 6.62 -23.28
CA SER A 2 7.80 7.61 -23.76
C SER A 2 6.41 7.32 -23.18
N ALA A 3 5.56 8.36 -23.13
CA ALA A 3 4.13 8.23 -22.79
C ALA A 3 3.38 7.20 -23.69
N GLU A 4 4.03 6.74 -24.76
CA GLU A 4 3.51 5.72 -25.67
C GLU A 4 3.38 4.34 -25.00
N ASP A 5 4.20 4.03 -24.00
CA ASP A 5 4.24 2.71 -23.35
C ASP A 5 3.03 2.42 -22.43
N ILE A 6 2.20 3.43 -22.11
CA ILE A 6 1.01 3.27 -21.25
C ILE A 6 -0.33 3.52 -21.95
N ARG A 7 -0.34 3.74 -23.28
CA ARG A 7 -1.58 4.00 -24.06
C ARG A 7 -2.56 2.84 -24.11
N HIS A 8 -2.09 1.63 -23.86
CA HIS A 8 -2.89 0.40 -23.94
C HIS A 8 -3.37 -0.10 -22.56
N ILE A 9 -3.11 0.70 -21.51
CA ILE A 9 -3.55 0.35 -20.16
C ILE A 9 -5.09 0.31 -20.11
N LYS A 10 -5.61 -0.78 -19.54
CA LYS A 10 -7.05 -1.02 -19.34
C LYS A 10 -7.44 -0.96 -17.87
N ALA A 11 -6.46 -1.15 -16.98
CA ALA A 11 -6.69 -1.18 -15.55
C ALA A 11 -5.56 -0.49 -14.78
N VAL A 12 -5.93 0.15 -13.68
CA VAL A 12 -4.99 0.70 -12.71
C VAL A 12 -5.15 -0.09 -11.40
N MET A 13 -4.05 -0.66 -10.93
CA MET A 13 -4.00 -1.45 -9.70
C MET A 13 -3.15 -0.72 -8.67
N PHE A 14 -3.69 -0.50 -7.49
CA PHE A 14 -3.08 0.35 -6.46
C PHE A 14 -2.60 -0.47 -5.26
N ASP A 15 -1.42 -0.13 -4.74
CA ASP A 15 -1.11 -0.36 -3.34
C ASP A 15 -2.06 0.46 -2.46
N PHE A 16 -2.45 -0.07 -1.30
CA PHE A 16 -3.41 0.60 -0.42
C PHE A 16 -2.73 1.44 0.66
N TYR A 17 -1.92 0.81 1.50
CA TYR A 17 -1.34 1.42 2.69
C TYR A 17 -0.17 2.38 2.38
N GLY A 18 -0.40 3.68 2.53
CA GLY A 18 0.58 4.74 2.23
C GLY A 18 0.53 5.23 0.79
N THR A 19 -0.31 4.63 -0.06
CA THR A 19 -0.57 5.04 -1.45
C THR A 19 -1.97 5.65 -1.60
N VAL A 20 -3.00 4.90 -1.25
CA VAL A 20 -4.40 5.35 -1.20
C VAL A 20 -4.72 6.01 0.14
N VAL A 21 -4.36 5.36 1.26
CA VAL A 21 -4.61 5.87 2.61
C VAL A 21 -3.33 6.32 3.31
N ASP A 22 -3.41 7.39 4.13
CA ASP A 22 -2.26 7.94 4.87
C ASP A 22 -1.91 7.10 6.10
N MET A 23 -1.24 5.97 5.88
CA MET A 23 -0.83 5.08 6.96
C MET A 23 0.14 5.75 7.95
N GLN A 24 1.08 6.60 7.48
CA GLN A 24 2.02 7.24 8.40
C GLN A 24 1.34 8.27 9.29
N GLY A 25 0.56 9.16 8.71
CA GLY A 25 -0.14 10.21 9.45
C GLY A 25 -1.24 9.64 10.35
N GLY A 26 -2.06 8.72 9.83
CA GLY A 26 -3.14 8.08 10.57
C GLY A 26 -2.64 7.34 11.81
N LEU A 27 -1.68 6.44 11.65
CA LEU A 27 -1.10 5.72 12.79
C LEU A 27 -0.34 6.64 13.76
N THR A 28 0.27 7.73 13.27
CA THR A 28 0.92 8.72 14.15
C THR A 28 -0.10 9.41 15.05
N ARG A 29 -1.28 9.75 14.52
CA ARG A 29 -2.39 10.31 15.31
C ARG A 29 -2.94 9.28 16.29
N ALA A 30 -3.10 8.04 15.87
CA ALA A 30 -3.67 6.97 16.69
C ALA A 30 -2.77 6.59 17.88
N ILE A 31 -1.45 6.47 17.70
CA ILE A 31 -0.53 6.08 18.77
C ILE A 31 -0.24 7.23 19.77
N ALA A 32 -0.46 8.49 19.40
CA ALA A 32 -0.08 9.63 20.25
C ALA A 32 -0.76 9.62 21.64
N PRO A 33 -2.10 9.40 21.77
CA PRO A 33 -2.76 9.33 23.08
C PRO A 33 -2.28 8.12 23.91
N TYR A 34 -1.95 7.00 23.26
CA TYR A 34 -1.39 5.83 23.93
C TYR A 34 -0.03 6.16 24.56
N LEU A 35 0.88 6.79 23.80
CA LEU A 35 2.19 7.20 24.32
C LEU A 35 2.07 8.22 25.47
N GLU A 36 1.12 9.14 25.37
CA GLU A 36 0.82 10.10 26.44
C GLU A 36 0.36 9.38 27.73
N SER A 37 -0.54 8.38 27.61
CA SER A 37 -1.01 7.58 28.74
C SER A 37 0.11 6.80 29.44
N LYS A 38 1.16 6.42 28.69
CA LYS A 38 2.37 5.75 29.19
C LYS A 38 3.42 6.75 29.74
N GLY A 39 3.19 8.05 29.64
CA GLY A 39 4.16 9.09 30.01
C GLY A 39 5.43 9.07 29.14
N TYR A 40 5.35 8.53 27.91
CA TYR A 40 6.49 8.38 27.02
C TYR A 40 6.79 9.66 26.24
N THR A 41 8.01 10.17 26.37
CA THR A 41 8.44 11.44 25.75
C THR A 41 9.77 11.36 24.98
N GLU A 42 10.43 10.21 24.99
CA GLU A 42 11.79 10.07 24.43
C GLU A 42 11.83 10.25 22.90
N ASN A 43 10.81 9.82 22.21
CA ASN A 43 10.72 9.97 20.77
C ASN A 43 9.32 10.43 20.33
N PRO A 44 9.22 11.25 19.27
CA PRO A 44 7.92 11.67 18.75
C PRO A 44 7.13 10.46 18.21
N PRO A 45 5.78 10.46 18.30
CA PRO A 45 4.93 9.36 17.85
C PRO A 45 5.24 8.86 16.44
N GLY A 46 5.47 9.77 15.49
CA GLY A 46 5.79 9.42 14.10
C GLY A 46 7.10 8.62 13.93
N ARG A 47 8.02 8.67 14.91
CA ARG A 47 9.24 7.87 14.90
C ARG A 47 8.95 6.42 15.26
N LEU A 48 8.09 6.18 16.26
CA LEU A 48 7.65 4.83 16.63
C LEU A 48 6.85 4.20 15.49
N VAL A 49 5.96 4.96 14.86
CA VAL A 49 5.22 4.50 13.68
C VAL A 49 6.17 4.15 12.52
N THR A 50 7.25 4.91 12.34
CA THR A 50 8.27 4.57 11.34
C THR A 50 8.98 3.26 11.67
N TRP A 51 9.31 2.99 12.94
CA TRP A 51 9.89 1.71 13.38
C TRP A 51 8.89 0.57 13.15
N TRP A 52 7.65 0.71 13.65
CA TRP A 52 6.59 -0.27 13.46
C TRP A 52 6.42 -0.64 11.97
N ARG A 53 6.15 0.35 11.11
CA ARG A 53 5.93 0.12 9.68
C ARG A 53 7.13 -0.53 8.99
N ARG A 54 8.33 -0.17 9.40
CA ARG A 54 9.55 -0.77 8.85
C ARG A 54 9.70 -2.22 9.28
N THR A 55 9.53 -2.53 10.57
CA THR A 55 9.58 -3.91 11.09
C THR A 55 8.49 -4.77 10.46
N HIS A 56 7.26 -4.24 10.38
CA HIS A 56 6.14 -4.90 9.71
C HIS A 56 6.46 -5.27 8.26
N PHE A 57 7.03 -4.35 7.50
CA PHE A 57 7.45 -4.57 6.12
C PHE A 57 8.61 -5.56 6.02
N GLU A 58 9.64 -5.43 6.85
CA GLU A 58 10.80 -6.35 6.86
C GLU A 58 10.35 -7.78 7.19
N ASN A 59 9.50 -7.97 8.20
CA ASN A 59 8.96 -9.29 8.56
C ASN A 59 8.07 -9.88 7.45
N SER A 60 7.25 -9.06 6.78
CA SER A 60 6.47 -9.52 5.62
C SER A 60 7.36 -9.99 4.46
N MET A 61 8.49 -9.32 4.22
CA MET A 61 9.46 -9.78 3.21
C MET A 61 10.16 -11.08 3.63
N ILE A 62 10.50 -11.20 4.91
CA ILE A 62 11.11 -12.44 5.45
C ILE A 62 10.13 -13.60 5.30
N ASP A 63 8.85 -13.39 5.65
CA ASP A 63 7.79 -14.38 5.48
C ASP A 63 7.71 -14.85 4.02
N ALA A 64 7.61 -13.91 3.07
CA ALA A 64 7.55 -14.23 1.64
C ALA A 64 8.75 -15.01 1.10
N LEU A 65 9.92 -14.87 1.73
CA LEU A 65 11.15 -15.52 1.28
C LEU A 65 11.49 -16.81 2.03
N ALA A 66 11.06 -16.93 3.29
CA ALA A 66 11.53 -17.99 4.20
C ALA A 66 10.43 -18.97 4.62
N HIS A 67 9.17 -18.54 4.64
CA HIS A 67 8.05 -19.37 5.10
C HIS A 67 7.44 -20.19 3.95
N ARG A 68 6.86 -21.32 4.30
CA ARG A 68 6.13 -22.19 3.37
C ARG A 68 4.64 -21.81 3.29
N ASP A 69 4.10 -21.36 4.42
CA ASP A 69 2.71 -20.97 4.60
C ASP A 69 2.66 -19.46 4.86
N HIS A 70 1.64 -18.79 4.31
CA HIS A 70 1.45 -17.36 4.47
C HIS A 70 1.00 -17.00 5.89
N THR A 71 1.81 -16.19 6.58
CA THR A 71 1.42 -15.64 7.89
C THR A 71 0.44 -14.47 7.68
N PRO A 72 -0.71 -14.43 8.39
CA PRO A 72 -1.62 -13.28 8.28
C PRO A 72 -0.91 -11.94 8.54
N TYR A 73 -1.19 -10.94 7.72
CA TYR A 73 -0.59 -9.59 7.84
C TYR A 73 -0.79 -8.98 9.23
N ARG A 74 -1.95 -9.22 9.83
CA ARG A 74 -2.29 -8.82 11.19
C ARG A 74 -1.34 -9.43 12.21
N GLN A 75 -1.00 -10.71 12.07
CA GLN A 75 -0.09 -11.39 12.99
C GLN A 75 1.31 -10.77 12.94
N ILE A 76 1.82 -10.52 11.74
CA ILE A 76 3.08 -9.79 11.55
C ILE A 76 2.99 -8.36 12.13
N GLY A 77 1.79 -7.76 12.07
CA GLY A 77 1.52 -6.46 12.68
C GLY A 77 1.66 -6.48 14.21
N PHE A 78 1.15 -7.52 14.87
CA PHE A 78 1.30 -7.70 16.32
C PHE A 78 2.78 -7.79 16.71
N GLU A 79 3.55 -8.64 16.05
CA GLU A 79 4.99 -8.79 16.28
C GLU A 79 5.77 -7.48 16.06
N ALA A 80 5.37 -6.70 15.04
CA ALA A 80 6.03 -5.43 14.72
C ALA A 80 5.72 -4.32 15.73
N VAL A 81 4.50 -4.28 16.27
CA VAL A 81 4.11 -3.34 17.35
C VAL A 81 4.80 -3.73 18.64
N ASP A 82 4.72 -5.00 19.03
CA ASP A 82 5.37 -5.55 20.21
C ASP A 82 6.86 -5.18 20.22
N TYR A 83 7.61 -5.55 19.18
CA TYR A 83 9.00 -5.17 19.01
C TYR A 83 9.24 -3.66 19.10
N THR A 84 8.34 -2.85 18.55
CA THR A 84 8.48 -1.39 18.56
C THR A 84 8.34 -0.82 19.97
N LEU A 85 7.38 -1.33 20.74
CA LEU A 85 7.15 -0.92 22.14
C LEU A 85 8.26 -1.40 23.06
N GLU A 86 8.73 -2.65 22.92
CA GLU A 86 9.89 -3.17 23.62
C GLU A 86 11.14 -2.33 23.34
N ARG A 87 11.42 -2.04 22.08
CA ARG A 87 12.54 -1.16 21.66
C ARG A 87 12.47 0.22 22.27
N ALA A 88 11.28 0.74 22.50
CA ALA A 88 11.04 2.03 23.14
C ALA A 88 11.09 1.94 24.68
N GLY A 89 11.21 0.74 25.26
CA GLY A 89 11.17 0.53 26.72
C GLY A 89 9.78 0.77 27.33
N ILE A 90 8.71 0.64 26.53
CA ILE A 90 7.33 0.86 26.96
C ILE A 90 6.73 -0.47 27.43
N VAL A 91 6.35 -0.52 28.72
CA VAL A 91 5.62 -1.69 29.27
C VAL A 91 4.21 -1.70 28.67
N HIS A 92 3.83 -2.83 28.08
CA HIS A 92 2.57 -2.98 27.35
C HIS A 92 1.96 -4.39 27.54
N THR A 93 0.73 -4.56 27.10
CA THR A 93 -0.01 -5.82 27.09
C THR A 93 -0.34 -6.23 25.66
N ASP A 94 -0.67 -7.52 25.47
CA ASP A 94 -1.14 -8.04 24.17
C ASP A 94 -2.39 -7.31 23.67
N ASP A 95 -3.29 -6.91 24.57
CA ASP A 95 -4.52 -6.21 24.19
C ASP A 95 -4.22 -4.79 23.65
N GLU A 96 -3.26 -4.09 24.26
CA GLU A 96 -2.78 -2.78 23.77
C GLU A 96 -2.14 -2.92 22.38
N VAL A 97 -1.37 -3.99 22.16
CA VAL A 97 -0.80 -4.29 20.84
C VAL A 97 -1.89 -4.54 19.80
N ARG A 98 -2.92 -5.34 20.15
CA ARG A 98 -4.06 -5.60 19.25
C ARG A 98 -4.86 -4.34 18.93
N GLU A 99 -5.08 -3.48 19.92
CA GLU A 99 -5.76 -2.20 19.74
C GLU A 99 -5.00 -1.31 18.76
N LEU A 100 -3.69 -1.13 18.95
CA LEU A 100 -2.85 -0.34 18.05
C LEU A 100 -2.86 -0.89 16.62
N VAL A 101 -2.76 -2.22 16.42
CA VAL A 101 -2.82 -2.83 15.09
C VAL A 101 -4.19 -2.64 14.44
N SER A 102 -5.27 -2.61 15.22
CA SER A 102 -6.63 -2.37 14.70
C SER A 102 -6.77 -1.02 14.00
N GLU A 103 -5.96 -0.03 14.38
CA GLU A 103 -5.96 1.30 13.77
C GLU A 103 -5.54 1.30 12.28
N ILE A 104 -4.89 0.22 11.81
CA ILE A 104 -4.59 0.05 10.37
C ILE A 104 -5.87 0.01 9.53
N THR A 105 -7.01 -0.35 10.12
CA THR A 105 -8.31 -0.41 9.44
C THR A 105 -9.06 0.93 9.41
N ARG A 106 -8.52 1.98 10.08
CA ARG A 106 -9.19 3.29 10.27
C ARG A 106 -8.32 4.44 9.75
N LEU A 107 -7.84 4.31 8.52
CA LEU A 107 -6.96 5.28 7.88
C LEU A 107 -7.72 6.14 6.88
N ASP A 108 -7.56 7.45 6.97
CA ASP A 108 -8.13 8.39 6.01
C ASP A 108 -7.43 8.26 4.65
N PRO A 109 -8.15 8.41 3.53
CA PRO A 109 -7.53 8.52 2.22
C PRO A 109 -6.75 9.84 2.12
N PHE A 110 -5.72 9.88 1.26
CA PHE A 110 -5.13 11.16 0.91
C PHE A 110 -6.16 12.06 0.20
N PRO A 111 -6.08 13.39 0.37
CA PRO A 111 -7.11 14.32 -0.13
C PRO A 111 -7.33 14.27 -1.65
N ASP A 112 -6.31 13.87 -2.41
CA ASP A 112 -6.30 13.77 -3.87
C ASP A 112 -6.90 12.47 -4.41
N VAL A 113 -7.27 11.51 -3.56
CA VAL A 113 -7.59 10.13 -3.98
C VAL A 113 -8.99 10.02 -4.58
N VAL A 114 -10.02 10.41 -3.83
CA VAL A 114 -11.42 10.11 -4.20
C VAL A 114 -11.78 10.71 -5.55
N GLN A 115 -11.44 11.98 -5.77
CA GLN A 115 -11.71 12.66 -7.04
C GLN A 115 -10.93 12.02 -8.18
N ALA A 116 -9.64 11.75 -8.00
CA ALA A 116 -8.80 11.17 -9.05
C ALA A 116 -9.24 9.74 -9.45
N LEU A 117 -9.68 8.92 -8.50
CA LEU A 117 -10.24 7.61 -8.80
C LEU A 117 -11.55 7.73 -9.59
N GLY A 118 -12.42 8.69 -9.22
CA GLY A 118 -13.63 9.01 -10.00
C GLY A 118 -13.29 9.38 -11.44
N ASP A 119 -12.34 10.28 -11.63
CA ASP A 119 -11.90 10.73 -12.96
C ASP A 119 -11.34 9.56 -13.81
N MET A 120 -10.62 8.62 -13.20
CA MET A 120 -10.11 7.42 -13.89
C MET A 120 -11.26 6.45 -14.25
N LYS A 121 -12.26 6.29 -13.39
CA LYS A 121 -13.46 5.48 -13.69
C LYS A 121 -14.26 6.06 -14.85
N GLU A 122 -14.43 7.37 -14.91
CA GLU A 122 -15.08 8.06 -16.03
C GLU A 122 -14.36 7.87 -17.36
N GLN A 123 -13.03 7.61 -17.31
CA GLN A 123 -12.23 7.24 -18.50
C GLN A 123 -12.40 5.78 -18.92
N GLY A 124 -13.21 5.00 -18.21
CA GLY A 124 -13.44 3.58 -18.50
C GLY A 124 -12.34 2.64 -18.01
N LEU A 125 -11.44 3.11 -17.14
CA LEU A 125 -10.39 2.28 -16.54
C LEU A 125 -10.94 1.39 -15.42
N GLY A 126 -10.56 0.11 -15.42
CA GLY A 126 -10.78 -0.76 -14.27
C GLY A 126 -9.88 -0.34 -13.09
N LEU A 127 -10.44 -0.26 -11.87
CA LEU A 127 -9.72 0.15 -10.66
C LEU A 127 -9.67 -0.97 -9.65
N TYR A 128 -8.45 -1.33 -9.23
CA TYR A 128 -8.19 -2.47 -8.38
C TYR A 128 -7.25 -2.12 -7.24
N ILE A 129 -7.40 -2.78 -6.10
CA ILE A 129 -6.40 -2.78 -5.02
C ILE A 129 -5.65 -4.12 -5.04
N LEU A 130 -4.32 -4.06 -4.83
CA LEU A 130 -3.49 -5.20 -4.41
C LEU A 130 -2.69 -4.77 -3.19
N SER A 131 -3.00 -5.36 -2.03
CA SER A 131 -2.40 -4.96 -0.76
C SER A 131 -1.94 -6.14 0.09
N ASN A 132 -0.96 -5.88 0.96
CA ASN A 132 -0.47 -6.86 1.93
C ASN A 132 -1.46 -7.15 3.06
N GLY A 133 -2.49 -6.32 3.26
CA GLY A 133 -3.49 -6.50 4.31
C GLY A 133 -4.32 -7.78 4.16
N ASP A 134 -4.75 -8.33 5.29
CA ASP A 134 -5.70 -9.45 5.30
C ASP A 134 -7.04 -9.03 4.66
N PRO A 135 -7.83 -9.96 4.08
CA PRO A 135 -9.06 -9.63 3.38
C PRO A 135 -10.06 -8.80 4.20
N ASP A 136 -10.24 -9.14 5.48
CA ASP A 136 -11.15 -8.44 6.38
C ASP A 136 -10.63 -7.05 6.79
N MET A 137 -9.30 -6.90 6.97
CA MET A 137 -8.66 -5.60 7.22
C MET A 137 -8.83 -4.67 6.02
N LEU A 138 -8.69 -5.18 4.80
CA LEU A 138 -8.89 -4.41 3.58
C LEU A 138 -10.36 -4.01 3.40
N ALA A 139 -11.29 -4.94 3.63
CA ALA A 139 -12.73 -4.64 3.59
C ALA A 139 -13.10 -3.51 4.57
N ALA A 140 -12.61 -3.59 5.81
CA ALA A 140 -12.81 -2.54 6.81
C ALA A 140 -12.14 -1.21 6.38
N GLY A 141 -10.92 -1.26 5.86
CA GLY A 141 -10.16 -0.08 5.45
C GLY A 141 -10.78 0.67 4.27
N VAL A 142 -11.25 -0.04 3.23
CA VAL A 142 -11.93 0.60 2.09
C VAL A 142 -13.29 1.15 2.48
N HIS A 143 -13.97 0.51 3.44
CA HIS A 143 -15.22 1.04 4.00
C HIS A 143 -14.96 2.33 4.78
N TYR A 144 -14.02 2.31 5.72
CA TYR A 144 -13.68 3.48 6.54
C TYR A 144 -13.21 4.67 5.70
N SER A 145 -12.37 4.42 4.70
CA SER A 145 -11.85 5.46 3.79
C SER A 145 -12.90 6.03 2.82
N GLY A 146 -14.13 5.48 2.80
CA GLY A 146 -15.20 5.91 1.90
C GLY A 146 -14.93 5.63 0.43
N THR A 147 -14.07 4.66 0.11
CA THR A 147 -13.67 4.35 -1.27
C THR A 147 -14.28 3.07 -1.84
N CYS A 148 -15.17 2.38 -1.11
CA CYS A 148 -15.74 1.08 -1.49
C CYS A 148 -16.24 1.02 -2.94
N GLU A 149 -17.07 2.00 -3.34
CA GLU A 149 -17.77 2.02 -4.63
C GLU A 149 -16.84 2.35 -5.81
N LEU A 150 -15.59 2.71 -5.52
CA LEU A 150 -14.61 3.08 -6.54
C LEU A 150 -13.84 1.87 -7.08
N TRP A 151 -13.84 0.75 -6.37
CA TRP A 151 -13.03 -0.42 -6.70
C TRP A 151 -13.85 -1.51 -7.40
N ASP A 152 -13.36 -2.00 -8.52
CA ASP A 152 -13.95 -3.15 -9.20
C ASP A 152 -13.59 -4.46 -8.45
N ARG A 153 -12.41 -4.51 -7.82
CA ARG A 153 -12.02 -5.58 -6.88
C ARG A 153 -10.93 -5.12 -5.93
N VAL A 154 -11.02 -5.59 -4.69
CA VAL A 154 -9.97 -5.47 -3.66
C VAL A 154 -9.32 -6.85 -3.50
N ILE A 155 -8.00 -6.93 -3.72
CA ILE A 155 -7.23 -8.18 -3.72
C ILE A 155 -6.24 -8.13 -2.56
N SER A 156 -6.32 -9.11 -1.68
CA SER A 156 -5.32 -9.37 -0.66
C SER A 156 -4.20 -10.25 -1.24
N VAL A 157 -2.96 -10.03 -0.81
CA VAL A 157 -1.85 -10.93 -1.14
C VAL A 157 -2.02 -12.33 -0.55
N ALA A 158 -2.90 -12.52 0.42
CA ALA A 158 -3.29 -13.84 0.93
C ALA A 158 -3.84 -14.75 -0.19
N GLU A 159 -4.43 -14.19 -1.28
CA GLU A 159 -4.85 -14.95 -2.46
C GLU A 159 -3.65 -15.52 -3.27
N ALA A 160 -2.43 -15.09 -2.96
CA ALA A 160 -1.19 -15.55 -3.58
C ALA A 160 -0.24 -16.28 -2.61
N ASP A 161 -0.66 -16.49 -1.37
CA ASP A 161 0.12 -17.08 -0.28
C ASP A 161 1.52 -16.48 -0.14
N SER A 162 1.64 -15.15 -0.32
CA SER A 162 2.93 -14.45 -0.28
C SER A 162 2.72 -12.96 -0.06
N PHE A 163 3.79 -12.21 0.21
CA PHE A 163 3.77 -10.76 0.35
C PHE A 163 4.46 -10.05 -0.82
N LYS A 164 4.03 -8.81 -1.10
CA LYS A 164 4.78 -7.90 -1.97
C LYS A 164 6.18 -7.62 -1.36
N PRO A 165 7.26 -7.59 -2.14
CA PRO A 165 7.30 -7.54 -3.61
C PRO A 165 7.49 -8.90 -4.31
N HIS A 166 7.12 -10.02 -3.72
CA HIS A 166 7.23 -11.31 -4.39
C HIS A 166 6.40 -11.31 -5.67
N ARG A 167 7.02 -11.73 -6.80
CA ARG A 167 6.38 -11.64 -8.13
C ARG A 167 5.04 -12.35 -8.25
N THR A 168 4.83 -13.42 -7.48
CA THR A 168 3.61 -14.21 -7.50
C THR A 168 2.39 -13.37 -7.12
N THR A 169 2.51 -12.42 -6.17
CA THR A 169 1.39 -11.58 -5.74
C THR A 169 0.79 -10.78 -6.90
N TYR A 170 1.65 -10.14 -7.70
CA TYR A 170 1.20 -9.34 -8.86
C TYR A 170 0.69 -10.22 -10.00
N GLN A 171 1.29 -11.39 -10.22
CA GLN A 171 0.87 -12.34 -11.25
C GLN A 171 -0.49 -12.95 -10.91
N THR A 172 -0.71 -13.35 -9.65
CA THR A 172 -2.01 -13.82 -9.16
C THR A 172 -3.06 -12.73 -9.32
N ALA A 173 -2.77 -11.50 -8.89
CA ALA A 173 -3.70 -10.38 -9.03
C ALA A 173 -4.10 -10.13 -10.51
N ALA A 174 -3.14 -10.13 -11.43
CA ALA A 174 -3.43 -9.99 -12.87
C ALA A 174 -4.32 -11.12 -13.40
N SER A 175 -4.08 -12.36 -12.96
CA SER A 175 -4.89 -13.53 -13.33
C SER A 175 -6.33 -13.42 -12.80
N LEU A 176 -6.49 -12.95 -11.55
CA LEU A 176 -7.79 -12.78 -10.88
C LEU A 176 -8.69 -11.73 -11.54
N ILE A 177 -8.11 -10.74 -12.20
CA ILE A 177 -8.87 -9.72 -12.94
C ILE A 177 -8.99 -10.02 -14.44
N GLY A 178 -8.33 -11.08 -14.90
CA GLY A 178 -8.47 -11.57 -16.29
C GLY A 178 -7.81 -10.67 -17.33
N LEU A 179 -6.82 -9.85 -16.97
CA LEU A 179 -6.11 -8.97 -17.89
C LEU A 179 -4.68 -9.41 -18.16
N GLY A 180 -4.18 -9.04 -19.35
CA GLY A 180 -2.75 -9.16 -19.65
C GLY A 180 -1.92 -8.27 -18.72
N ARG A 181 -0.81 -8.79 -18.20
CA ARG A 181 0.04 -8.04 -17.25
C ARG A 181 0.49 -6.69 -17.79
N GLN A 182 0.79 -6.60 -19.09
CA GLN A 182 1.17 -5.35 -19.75
C GLN A 182 0.02 -4.34 -19.85
N ASP A 183 -1.24 -4.76 -19.71
CA ASP A 183 -2.43 -3.91 -19.76
C ASP A 183 -2.77 -3.29 -18.40
N ILE A 184 -1.97 -3.59 -17.37
CA ILE A 184 -2.16 -3.14 -15.98
C ILE A 184 -1.05 -2.16 -15.60
N LEU A 185 -1.44 -0.99 -15.12
CA LEU A 185 -0.57 -0.02 -14.46
C LEU A 185 -0.65 -0.20 -12.95
N PHE A 186 0.43 -0.68 -12.33
CA PHE A 186 0.51 -0.76 -10.88
C PHE A 186 1.02 0.55 -10.28
N VAL A 187 0.36 1.07 -9.27
CA VAL A 187 0.60 2.40 -8.68
C VAL A 187 0.96 2.27 -7.22
N ALA A 188 2.10 2.81 -6.82
CA ALA A 188 2.54 2.79 -5.42
C ALA A 188 3.41 4.00 -5.04
N ASN A 189 3.37 4.36 -3.76
CA ASN A 189 4.30 5.31 -3.12
C ASN A 189 5.60 4.63 -2.62
N HIS A 190 5.81 3.38 -2.94
CA HIS A 190 6.97 2.62 -2.50
C HIS A 190 7.74 2.05 -3.71
N ALA A 191 9.04 2.39 -3.79
CA ALA A 191 9.88 1.93 -4.90
C ALA A 191 9.94 0.40 -5.03
N PHE A 192 10.01 -0.32 -3.89
CA PHE A 192 10.07 -1.78 -3.90
C PHE A 192 8.84 -2.40 -4.58
N ASP A 193 7.68 -1.79 -4.41
CA ASP A 193 6.40 -2.27 -4.93
C ASP A 193 6.32 -2.04 -6.46
N CYS A 194 6.71 -0.84 -6.92
CA CYS A 194 6.86 -0.56 -8.35
C CYS A 194 7.85 -1.52 -9.02
N ILE A 195 8.97 -1.84 -8.35
CA ILE A 195 9.99 -2.77 -8.86
C ILE A 195 9.43 -4.19 -8.92
N GLY A 196 8.71 -4.64 -7.89
CA GLY A 196 8.06 -5.95 -7.85
C GLY A 196 7.03 -6.12 -8.95
N ALA A 197 6.19 -5.12 -9.16
CA ALA A 197 5.21 -5.09 -10.25
C ALA A 197 5.87 -5.21 -11.64
N LYS A 198 6.93 -4.44 -11.88
CA LYS A 198 7.70 -4.53 -13.14
C LYS A 198 8.37 -5.90 -13.31
N ALA A 199 8.94 -6.45 -12.26
CA ALA A 199 9.55 -7.79 -12.30
C ALA A 199 8.50 -8.88 -12.59
N ALA A 200 7.25 -8.65 -12.25
CA ALA A 200 6.12 -9.52 -12.58
C ALA A 200 5.56 -9.31 -13.99
N GLY A 201 5.99 -8.26 -14.70
CA GLY A 201 5.58 -7.94 -16.07
C GLY A 201 4.46 -6.90 -16.20
N LEU A 202 4.10 -6.22 -15.11
CA LEU A 202 3.17 -5.10 -15.14
C LEU A 202 3.92 -3.80 -15.52
N ARG A 203 3.16 -2.75 -15.88
CA ARG A 203 3.66 -1.37 -15.89
C ARG A 203 3.61 -0.80 -14.48
N SER A 204 4.44 0.19 -14.17
CA SER A 204 4.43 0.80 -12.83
C SER A 204 4.48 2.32 -12.86
N ALA A 205 3.70 2.93 -11.96
CA ALA A 205 3.75 4.35 -11.65
C ALA A 205 4.14 4.57 -10.18
N PHE A 206 5.13 5.40 -9.96
CA PHE A 206 5.55 5.83 -8.64
C PHE A 206 4.86 7.15 -8.28
N ILE A 207 4.14 7.19 -7.15
CA ILE A 207 3.59 8.42 -6.60
C ILE A 207 4.55 8.94 -5.53
N ASP A 208 5.21 10.07 -5.81
CA ASP A 208 6.20 10.65 -4.89
C ASP A 208 5.55 11.54 -3.82
N ARG A 209 4.67 10.95 -2.99
CA ARG A 209 4.01 11.65 -1.88
C ARG A 209 4.96 12.22 -0.84
N ARG A 210 6.18 11.70 -0.78
CA ARG A 210 7.15 12.05 0.25
C ARG A 210 8.24 13.00 -0.25
N LYS A 211 8.21 13.38 -1.52
CA LYS A 211 9.25 14.20 -2.18
C LYS A 211 10.65 13.62 -1.92
N ARG A 212 10.78 12.31 -2.14
CA ARG A 212 12.04 11.58 -1.95
C ARG A 212 12.42 10.88 -3.25
N PRO A 213 13.72 10.78 -3.54
CA PRO A 213 14.18 10.01 -4.70
C PRO A 213 13.61 8.59 -4.68
N PHE A 214 13.31 8.03 -5.85
CA PHE A 214 12.86 6.66 -6.02
C PHE A 214 13.83 5.63 -5.38
N GLY A 215 15.12 5.99 -5.32
CA GLY A 215 16.12 5.23 -4.59
C GLY A 215 16.73 4.04 -5.33
N ASN A 216 16.24 3.68 -6.51
CA ASN A 216 16.79 2.60 -7.31
C ASN A 216 16.81 2.95 -8.80
N ALA A 217 17.88 3.61 -9.25
CA ALA A 217 18.04 4.03 -10.64
C ALA A 217 18.18 2.85 -11.64
N ARG A 218 18.49 1.64 -11.16
CA ARG A 218 18.61 0.45 -12.00
C ARG A 218 17.26 -0.07 -12.49
N TYR A 219 16.21 0.12 -11.71
CA TYR A 219 14.85 -0.37 -12.00
C TYR A 219 13.81 0.76 -11.85
N PRO A 220 13.87 1.80 -12.71
CA PRO A 220 12.98 2.94 -12.58
C PRO A 220 11.52 2.54 -12.85
N ALA A 221 10.58 3.25 -12.22
CA ALA A 221 9.18 3.17 -12.60
C ALA A 221 8.98 3.66 -14.04
N ASP A 222 7.90 3.24 -14.69
CA ASP A 222 7.57 3.69 -16.05
C ASP A 222 7.05 5.13 -16.04
N LEU A 223 6.38 5.53 -14.96
CA LEU A 223 5.87 6.86 -14.72
C LEU A 223 6.22 7.30 -13.29
N THR A 224 6.49 8.58 -13.09
CA THR A 224 6.58 9.21 -11.77
C THR A 224 5.69 10.43 -11.75
N VAL A 225 4.84 10.51 -10.72
CA VAL A 225 3.89 11.62 -10.50
C VAL A 225 3.95 12.06 -9.04
N SER A 226 3.53 13.29 -8.75
CA SER A 226 3.52 13.84 -7.40
C SER A 226 2.33 13.34 -6.55
N ASP A 227 1.19 13.08 -7.20
CA ASP A 227 -0.07 12.74 -6.55
C ASP A 227 -1.04 12.00 -7.50
N MET A 228 -2.21 11.60 -6.99
CA MET A 228 -3.23 10.91 -7.78
C MET A 228 -3.88 11.80 -8.82
N ALA A 229 -4.00 13.10 -8.56
CA ALA A 229 -4.60 14.04 -9.50
C ALA A 229 -3.71 14.21 -10.75
N GLU A 230 -2.38 14.28 -10.56
CA GLU A 230 -1.44 14.28 -11.68
C GLU A 230 -1.51 12.97 -12.45
N LEU A 231 -1.60 11.81 -11.75
CA LEU A 231 -1.76 10.50 -12.40
C LEU A 231 -2.99 10.48 -13.29
N ALA A 232 -4.18 10.86 -12.77
CA ALA A 232 -5.43 10.90 -13.53
C ALA A 232 -5.31 11.81 -14.76
N SER A 233 -4.67 12.98 -14.61
CA SER A 233 -4.43 13.92 -15.71
C SER A 233 -3.50 13.35 -16.78
N VAL A 234 -2.45 12.62 -16.38
CA VAL A 234 -1.54 11.94 -17.33
C VAL A 234 -2.29 10.87 -18.10
N LEU A 235 -3.03 9.98 -17.40
CA LEU A 235 -3.78 8.91 -18.03
C LEU A 235 -4.80 9.45 -19.04
N LYS A 236 -5.53 10.49 -18.68
CA LYS A 236 -6.51 11.15 -19.58
C LYS A 236 -5.89 11.69 -20.87
N ARG A 237 -4.64 12.15 -20.81
CA ARG A 237 -3.94 12.67 -22.01
C ARG A 237 -3.40 11.56 -22.91
N VAL A 238 -3.10 10.39 -22.32
CA VAL A 238 -2.32 9.34 -23.02
C VAL A 238 -3.21 8.21 -23.51
N ILE A 239 -4.26 7.88 -22.76
CA ILE A 239 -5.20 6.81 -23.11
C ILE A 239 -6.34 7.45 -23.93
N PRO A 240 -6.50 7.07 -25.20
CA PRO A 240 -7.62 7.57 -25.99
C PRO A 240 -8.93 7.04 -25.42
N GLY A 241 -9.94 7.92 -25.28
CA GLY A 241 -11.29 7.54 -24.88
C GLY A 241 -12.02 6.69 -25.92
#